data_b12c4a9d07a8ec9300cd01e0fb2f2549
#
_entry.id   b12c4a9d07a8ec9300cd01e0fb2f2549
#
_cell.length_a   1.000
_cell.length_b   1.000
_cell.length_c   1.000
_cell.angle_alpha   90.00
_cell.angle_beta   90.00
_cell.angle_gamma   90.00
#
_symmetry.space_group_name_H-M   'P 1'
#
loop_
_entity.id
_entity.type
_entity.pdbx_description
1 polymer ?
#
loop_
_entity_poly.entity_id
_entity_poly.type
_entity_poly.pdbx_seq_one_letter_code
_entity_poly.pdbx_strand_id
1 'polypeptide(L)'
;NSLEAKNHNKAEFIKLISKIAADPDYKKSVIPLIDIYKFEDISQSVKNPAETPIFCATSRLVEQKGYDIAAQAILKLIHEFDDFKKELPIFVMGGAGDDTNFAILTHLKDKISQINPKAGERIFVFRGYRDQFAYAVQLASDFYLMPCRFEPCGLTQMEAMAKGALPVAMSTGGLVDTVDDGVNGFRTEVFFTEGRRVYGNNLTAKRLKNNVNAYAETLQKVLDTFYNNPQTITEMKKNAMIKNFGWDVEDGSLYKYYNLLRFGHL
;
A
#
# COMPACT_ATOMS: atom_id res chain seq x y z
N ASN A 1 7.08 -4.91 22.82
CA ASN A 1 5.71 -5.00 22.34
C ASN A 1 5.68 -4.57 20.87
N SER A 2 5.15 -5.41 19.97
CA SER A 2 5.19 -5.17 18.51
C SER A 2 4.43 -3.91 18.08
N LEU A 3 3.37 -3.54 18.78
CA LEU A 3 2.57 -2.35 18.48
C LEU A 3 3.29 -1.05 18.90
N GLU A 4 3.97 -1.05 20.04
CA GLU A 4 4.80 0.10 20.47
C GLU A 4 5.95 0.33 19.50
N ALA A 5 6.62 -0.75 19.07
CA ALA A 5 7.66 -0.68 18.04
C ALA A 5 7.09 -0.12 16.72
N LYS A 6 5.87 -0.51 16.33
CA LYS A 6 5.21 0.02 15.13
C LYS A 6 4.97 1.53 15.23
N ASN A 7 4.44 2.00 16.35
CA ASN A 7 4.18 3.44 16.57
C ASN A 7 5.48 4.24 16.63
N HIS A 8 6.53 3.68 17.24
CA HIS A 8 7.86 4.29 17.22
C HIS A 8 8.41 4.42 15.79
N ASN A 9 8.39 3.33 15.02
CA ASN A 9 8.86 3.33 13.63
C ASN A 9 8.09 4.36 12.77
N LYS A 10 6.79 4.48 12.99
CA LYS A 10 5.94 5.46 12.31
C LYS A 10 6.37 6.90 12.61
N ALA A 11 6.57 7.22 13.89
CA ALA A 11 7.03 8.54 14.30
C ALA A 11 8.43 8.89 13.75
N GLU A 12 9.37 7.94 13.80
CA GLU A 12 10.71 8.12 13.24
C GLU A 12 10.70 8.26 11.71
N PHE A 13 9.83 7.52 11.03
CA PHE A 13 9.68 7.65 9.58
C PHE A 13 9.13 9.02 9.18
N ILE A 14 8.13 9.55 9.90
CA ILE A 14 7.60 10.90 9.64
C ILE A 14 8.71 11.95 9.79
N LYS A 15 9.52 11.85 10.84
CA LYS A 15 10.69 12.73 11.02
C LYS A 15 11.70 12.56 9.89
N LEU A 16 11.97 11.32 9.46
CA LEU A 16 12.90 11.03 8.37
C LEU A 16 12.46 11.69 7.06
N ILE A 17 11.20 11.46 6.62
CA ILE A 17 10.72 12.04 5.36
C ILE A 17 10.62 13.56 5.43
N SER A 18 10.25 14.13 6.57
CA SER A 18 10.24 15.58 6.80
C SER A 18 11.66 16.18 6.70
N LYS A 19 12.66 15.53 7.29
CA LYS A 19 14.05 15.96 7.17
C LYS A 19 14.58 15.85 5.74
N ILE A 20 14.22 14.77 5.04
CA ILE A 20 14.54 14.58 3.62
C ILE A 20 13.94 15.71 2.76
N ALA A 21 12.72 16.15 3.08
CA ALA A 21 12.06 17.24 2.37
C ALA A 21 12.75 18.61 2.64
N ALA A 22 13.17 18.85 3.87
CA ALA A 22 13.74 20.12 4.30
C ALA A 22 15.23 20.29 3.92
N ASP A 23 15.97 19.20 3.74
CA ASP A 23 17.43 19.21 3.54
C ASP A 23 17.84 18.36 2.32
N PRO A 24 18.11 19.03 1.16
CA PRO A 24 18.55 18.32 -0.06
C PRO A 24 19.89 17.58 0.08
N ASP A 25 20.81 18.05 0.91
CA ASP A 25 22.10 17.39 1.12
C ASP A 25 21.94 16.16 2.02
N TYR A 26 21.08 16.23 3.02
CA TYR A 26 20.68 15.07 3.79
C TYR A 26 19.99 14.02 2.91
N LYS A 27 19.06 14.44 2.03
CA LYS A 27 18.44 13.56 1.03
C LYS A 27 19.50 12.80 0.22
N LYS A 28 20.48 13.52 -0.36
CA LYS A 28 21.54 12.90 -1.16
C LYS A 28 22.37 11.89 -0.37
N SER A 29 22.61 12.15 0.92
CA SER A 29 23.41 11.25 1.76
C SER A 29 22.65 9.96 2.13
N VAL A 30 21.34 10.06 2.38
CA VAL A 30 20.52 8.94 2.88
C VAL A 30 19.88 8.13 1.77
N ILE A 31 19.34 8.80 0.73
CA ILE A 31 18.61 8.17 -0.37
C ILE A 31 19.05 8.72 -1.75
N PRO A 32 20.34 8.60 -2.13
CA PRO A 32 20.89 9.24 -3.32
C PRO A 32 20.23 8.81 -4.63
N LEU A 33 19.65 7.61 -4.69
CA LEU A 33 19.02 7.02 -5.88
C LEU A 33 17.49 7.21 -5.91
N ILE A 34 16.94 8.00 -4.99
CA ILE A 34 15.52 8.25 -4.90
C ILE A 34 15.21 9.70 -5.30
N ASP A 35 14.41 9.86 -6.33
CA ASP A 35 13.86 11.16 -6.71
C ASP A 35 12.49 11.34 -6.03
N ILE A 36 12.30 12.50 -5.37
CA ILE A 36 11.07 12.82 -4.66
C ILE A 36 10.38 13.97 -5.39
N TYR A 37 9.08 13.82 -5.59
CA TYR A 37 8.26 14.82 -6.25
C TYR A 37 7.60 15.77 -5.24
N LYS A 38 8.00 17.07 -5.24
CA LYS A 38 7.33 18.18 -4.51
C LYS A 38 6.84 17.80 -3.11
N PHE A 39 7.69 17.22 -2.26
CA PHE A 39 7.30 16.89 -0.91
C PHE A 39 7.73 18.00 0.07
N GLU A 40 6.87 18.25 1.05
CA GLU A 40 7.04 19.29 2.05
C GLU A 40 7.28 18.67 3.44
N ASP A 41 7.79 19.48 4.38
CA ASP A 41 7.94 19.04 5.77
C ASP A 41 6.55 18.95 6.44
N ILE A 42 6.18 17.73 6.83
CA ILE A 42 4.90 17.44 7.50
C ILE A 42 5.04 17.28 9.01
N SER A 43 6.24 17.45 9.58
CA SER A 43 6.48 17.20 11.01
C SER A 43 5.59 18.01 11.92
N GLN A 44 5.25 19.24 11.51
CA GLN A 44 4.38 20.14 12.25
C GLN A 44 2.88 19.88 12.01
N SER A 45 2.53 19.27 10.88
CA SER A 45 1.14 19.04 10.51
C SER A 45 0.61 17.69 11.02
N VAL A 46 1.48 16.74 11.38
CA VAL A 46 1.13 15.47 12.00
C VAL A 46 1.13 15.59 13.51
N LYS A 47 -0.04 15.76 14.11
CA LYS A 47 -0.17 15.97 15.55
C LYS A 47 0.03 14.69 16.35
N ASN A 48 -0.54 13.59 15.87
CA ASN A 48 -0.44 12.28 16.52
C ASN A 48 -0.04 11.20 15.51
N PRO A 49 1.24 10.82 15.43
CA PRO A 49 1.68 9.75 14.54
C PRO A 49 0.95 8.43 14.74
N ALA A 50 0.57 8.08 15.97
CA ALA A 50 -0.13 6.82 16.25
C ALA A 50 -1.54 6.77 15.64
N GLU A 51 -2.22 7.92 15.57
CA GLU A 51 -3.56 8.07 15.01
C GLU A 51 -3.57 8.45 13.53
N THR A 52 -2.40 8.68 12.94
CA THR A 52 -2.25 9.00 11.51
C THR A 52 -2.05 7.72 10.72
N PRO A 53 -2.99 7.23 9.90
CA PRO A 53 -2.77 6.03 9.11
C PRO A 53 -1.77 6.29 7.98
N ILE A 54 -0.78 5.40 7.84
CA ILE A 54 0.19 5.44 6.75
C ILE A 54 -0.08 4.30 5.78
N PHE A 55 -0.36 4.66 4.53
CA PHE A 55 -0.48 3.75 3.40
C PHE A 55 0.79 3.79 2.57
N CYS A 56 1.27 2.64 2.12
CA CYS A 56 2.40 2.61 1.18
C CYS A 56 2.15 1.69 -0.01
N ALA A 57 2.82 2.02 -1.12
CA ALA A 57 2.96 1.17 -2.30
C ALA A 57 4.40 1.30 -2.80
N THR A 58 5.24 0.32 -2.50
CA THR A 58 6.65 0.27 -2.90
C THR A 58 6.87 -0.90 -3.84
N SER A 59 6.66 -0.70 -5.13
CA SER A 59 6.79 -1.74 -6.14
C SER A 59 7.28 -1.17 -7.47
N ARG A 60 7.51 -2.03 -8.46
CA ARG A 60 7.82 -1.54 -9.80
C ARG A 60 6.69 -0.66 -10.33
N LEU A 61 7.03 0.49 -10.92
CA LEU A 61 6.08 1.39 -11.57
C LEU A 61 5.76 0.85 -12.98
N VAL A 62 4.84 -0.11 -13.03
CA VAL A 62 4.35 -0.77 -14.24
C VAL A 62 2.84 -0.94 -14.19
N GLU A 63 2.19 -1.04 -15.35
CA GLU A 63 0.73 -1.15 -15.49
C GLU A 63 0.13 -2.29 -14.65
N GLN A 64 0.82 -3.44 -14.57
CA GLN A 64 0.41 -4.61 -13.77
C GLN A 64 0.10 -4.24 -12.32
N LYS A 65 0.87 -3.32 -11.74
CA LYS A 65 0.76 -2.93 -10.33
C LYS A 65 -0.40 -1.97 -10.03
N GLY A 66 -1.11 -1.46 -11.05
CA GLY A 66 -2.38 -0.75 -10.91
C GLY A 66 -2.28 0.60 -10.21
N TYR A 67 -1.18 1.32 -10.34
CA TYR A 67 -1.03 2.65 -9.73
C TYR A 67 -2.09 3.65 -10.15
N ASP A 68 -2.64 3.51 -11.36
CA ASP A 68 -3.78 4.30 -11.85
C ASP A 68 -5.09 3.98 -11.13
N ILE A 69 -5.30 2.72 -10.72
CA ILE A 69 -6.44 2.31 -9.89
C ILE A 69 -6.30 2.95 -8.51
N ALA A 70 -5.12 2.79 -7.86
CA ALA A 70 -4.86 3.40 -6.57
C ALA A 70 -5.01 4.93 -6.60
N ALA A 71 -4.42 5.59 -7.61
CA ALA A 71 -4.46 7.05 -7.72
C ALA A 71 -5.89 7.59 -7.82
N GLN A 72 -6.72 6.99 -8.68
CA GLN A 72 -8.12 7.41 -8.84
C GLN A 72 -8.96 7.07 -7.58
N ALA A 73 -8.70 5.94 -6.93
CA ALA A 73 -9.39 5.55 -5.71
C ALA A 73 -9.04 6.48 -4.53
N ILE A 74 -7.76 6.86 -4.38
CA ILE A 74 -7.30 7.81 -3.37
C ILE A 74 -7.89 9.21 -3.64
N LEU A 75 -7.92 9.65 -4.90
CA LEU A 75 -8.53 10.91 -5.27
C LEU A 75 -10.01 10.96 -4.87
N LYS A 76 -10.75 9.89 -5.14
CA LYS A 76 -12.15 9.75 -4.74
C LYS A 76 -12.30 9.76 -3.22
N LEU A 77 -11.49 8.99 -2.50
CA LEU A 77 -11.46 8.92 -1.06
C LEU A 77 -11.25 10.30 -0.43
N ILE A 78 -10.23 11.06 -0.88
CA ILE A 78 -9.93 12.39 -0.35
C ILE A 78 -11.03 13.40 -0.67
N HIS A 79 -11.67 13.29 -1.83
CA HIS A 79 -12.78 14.17 -2.19
C HIS A 79 -14.03 13.93 -1.30
N GLU A 80 -14.25 12.69 -0.89
CA GLU A 80 -15.37 12.28 -0.03
C GLU A 80 -15.03 12.32 1.48
N PHE A 81 -13.75 12.64 1.83
CA PHE A 81 -13.30 12.67 3.21
C PHE A 81 -13.72 13.98 3.90
N ASP A 82 -14.83 13.91 4.61
CA ASP A 82 -15.49 15.07 5.25
C ASP A 82 -15.23 15.16 6.78
N ASP A 83 -14.45 14.25 7.35
CA ASP A 83 -14.21 14.20 8.79
C ASP A 83 -12.93 14.97 9.20
N PHE A 84 -13.03 16.30 9.24
CA PHE A 84 -11.94 17.21 9.66
C PHE A 84 -11.48 17.04 11.13
N LYS A 85 -12.10 16.14 11.89
CA LYS A 85 -11.71 15.84 13.27
C LYS A 85 -10.64 14.76 13.37
N LYS A 86 -10.44 13.97 12.30
CA LYS A 86 -9.48 12.87 12.24
C LYS A 86 -8.19 13.32 11.56
N GLU A 87 -7.09 12.68 11.92
CA GLU A 87 -5.81 12.90 11.24
C GLU A 87 -5.87 12.42 9.79
N LEU A 88 -5.46 13.26 8.85
CA LEU A 88 -5.41 12.88 7.43
C LEU A 88 -4.42 11.73 7.21
N PRO A 89 -4.75 10.74 6.36
CA PRO A 89 -3.82 9.68 6.02
C PRO A 89 -2.58 10.19 5.26
N ILE A 90 -1.46 9.48 5.44
CA ILE A 90 -0.25 9.67 4.65
C ILE A 90 -0.18 8.56 3.61
N PHE A 91 0.12 8.93 2.36
CA PHE A 91 0.35 7.97 1.27
C PHE A 91 1.79 8.08 0.79
N VAL A 92 2.53 6.98 0.86
CA VAL A 92 3.94 6.87 0.41
C VAL A 92 3.98 5.91 -0.78
N MET A 93 4.13 6.45 -1.98
CA MET A 93 3.98 5.66 -3.19
C MET A 93 5.13 5.90 -4.17
N GLY A 94 5.66 4.81 -4.72
CA GLY A 94 6.71 4.90 -5.71
C GLY A 94 7.48 3.61 -5.93
N GLY A 95 8.57 3.73 -6.67
CA GLY A 95 9.47 2.65 -7.02
C GLY A 95 10.22 2.90 -8.31
N ALA A 96 10.99 1.92 -8.76
CA ALA A 96 11.62 1.97 -10.08
C ALA A 96 10.63 1.57 -11.17
N GLY A 97 10.66 2.23 -12.32
CA GLY A 97 9.80 1.90 -13.45
C GLY A 97 9.68 3.01 -14.48
N ASP A 98 8.61 2.95 -15.27
CA ASP A 98 8.41 3.84 -16.40
C ASP A 98 7.89 5.25 -16.04
N ASP A 99 8.07 6.18 -16.96
CA ASP A 99 7.66 7.58 -16.77
C ASP A 99 6.14 7.74 -16.69
N THR A 100 5.38 6.89 -17.39
CA THR A 100 3.91 6.97 -17.45
C THR A 100 3.30 6.70 -16.08
N ASN A 101 3.72 5.62 -15.41
CA ASN A 101 3.22 5.29 -14.08
C ASN A 101 3.71 6.28 -13.02
N PHE A 102 4.93 6.83 -13.16
CA PHE A 102 5.38 7.91 -12.30
C PHE A 102 4.53 9.18 -12.49
N ALA A 103 4.23 9.56 -13.74
CA ALA A 103 3.37 10.70 -14.05
C ALA A 103 1.95 10.56 -13.46
N ILE A 104 1.40 9.36 -13.39
CA ILE A 104 0.11 9.10 -12.72
C ILE A 104 0.16 9.53 -11.25
N LEU A 105 1.22 9.15 -10.54
CA LEU A 105 1.37 9.49 -9.11
C LEU A 105 1.63 10.98 -8.89
N THR A 106 2.46 11.61 -9.71
CA THR A 106 2.71 13.06 -9.60
C THR A 106 1.46 13.87 -9.91
N HIS A 107 0.67 13.44 -10.91
CA HIS A 107 -0.61 14.06 -11.25
C HIS A 107 -1.66 13.87 -10.13
N LEU A 108 -1.69 12.70 -9.47
CA LEU A 108 -2.52 12.49 -8.28
C LEU A 108 -2.19 13.53 -7.21
N LYS A 109 -0.90 13.68 -6.85
CA LYS A 109 -0.47 14.65 -5.85
C LYS A 109 -0.90 16.06 -6.21
N ASP A 110 -0.64 16.49 -7.45
CA ASP A 110 -1.01 17.83 -7.91
C ASP A 110 -2.53 18.06 -7.84
N LYS A 111 -3.35 17.10 -8.26
CA LYS A 111 -4.81 17.18 -8.16
C LYS A 111 -5.30 17.25 -6.72
N ILE A 112 -4.78 16.41 -5.83
CA ILE A 112 -5.16 16.43 -4.42
C ILE A 112 -4.75 17.76 -3.80
N SER A 113 -3.56 18.30 -4.11
CA SER A 113 -3.09 19.60 -3.60
C SER A 113 -3.98 20.77 -4.06
N GLN A 114 -4.59 20.68 -5.25
CA GLN A 114 -5.55 21.68 -5.73
C GLN A 114 -6.90 21.60 -5.00
N ILE A 115 -7.37 20.41 -4.66
CA ILE A 115 -8.64 20.18 -3.97
C ILE A 115 -8.51 20.46 -2.48
N ASN A 116 -7.48 19.89 -1.86
CA ASN A 116 -7.18 20.01 -0.45
C ASN A 116 -5.65 20.08 -0.24
N PRO A 117 -5.08 21.30 -0.07
CA PRO A 117 -3.64 21.48 0.11
C PRO A 117 -3.06 20.65 1.25
N LYS A 118 -3.76 20.55 2.39
CA LYS A 118 -3.31 19.76 3.55
C LYS A 118 -3.25 18.26 3.23
N ALA A 119 -4.19 17.74 2.44
CA ALA A 119 -4.15 16.36 1.97
C ALA A 119 -3.02 16.17 0.95
N GLY A 120 -2.75 17.16 0.10
CA GLY A 120 -1.62 17.15 -0.83
C GLY A 120 -0.26 17.03 -0.14
N GLU A 121 -0.07 17.71 1.00
CA GLU A 121 1.14 17.59 1.84
C GLU A 121 1.36 16.15 2.34
N ARG A 122 0.30 15.35 2.46
CA ARG A 122 0.34 13.96 2.93
C ARG A 122 0.64 12.93 1.83
N ILE A 123 0.82 13.36 0.58
CA ILE A 123 1.15 12.48 -0.54
C ILE A 123 2.65 12.56 -0.82
N PHE A 124 3.38 11.49 -0.44
CA PHE A 124 4.80 11.34 -0.72
C PHE A 124 4.98 10.46 -1.95
N VAL A 125 5.39 11.07 -3.07
CA VAL A 125 5.65 10.37 -4.34
C VAL A 125 7.15 10.33 -4.61
N PHE A 126 7.67 9.15 -4.93
CA PHE A 126 9.08 8.97 -5.23
C PHE A 126 9.31 8.05 -6.43
N ARG A 127 10.47 8.22 -7.06
CA ARG A 127 10.97 7.36 -8.13
C ARG A 127 12.36 6.85 -7.76
N GLY A 128 12.62 5.59 -8.08
CA GLY A 128 13.88 4.92 -7.76
C GLY A 128 13.67 3.76 -6.80
N TYR A 129 14.76 3.04 -6.51
CA TYR A 129 14.71 1.89 -5.62
C TYR A 129 15.93 1.85 -4.71
N ARG A 130 15.67 1.59 -3.43
CA ARG A 130 16.68 1.29 -2.42
C ARG A 130 16.04 0.41 -1.34
N ASP A 131 16.64 -0.76 -1.10
CA ASP A 131 16.09 -1.76 -0.16
C ASP A 131 15.83 -1.17 1.23
N GLN A 132 16.79 -0.42 1.79
CA GLN A 132 16.67 0.16 3.12
C GLN A 132 15.52 1.15 3.20
N PHE A 133 15.28 1.94 2.15
CA PHE A 133 14.17 2.89 2.11
C PHE A 133 12.82 2.16 1.99
N ALA A 134 12.72 1.19 1.08
CA ALA A 134 11.51 0.36 0.94
C ALA A 134 11.18 -0.40 2.24
N TYR A 135 12.21 -0.92 2.92
CA TYR A 135 12.06 -1.58 4.21
C TYR A 135 11.56 -0.61 5.29
N ALA A 136 12.15 0.58 5.40
CA ALA A 136 11.72 1.61 6.36
C ALA A 136 10.28 2.07 6.11
N VAL A 137 9.89 2.25 4.83
CA VAL A 137 8.52 2.57 4.44
C VAL A 137 7.54 1.50 4.91
N GLN A 138 7.82 0.22 4.64
CA GLN A 138 6.96 -0.89 5.07
C GLN A 138 6.89 -1.02 6.60
N LEU A 139 8.01 -0.84 7.31
CA LEU A 139 8.03 -0.86 8.77
C LEU A 139 7.17 0.23 9.40
N ALA A 140 7.14 1.41 8.80
CA ALA A 140 6.37 2.54 9.28
C ALA A 140 4.89 2.47 8.91
N SER A 141 4.54 1.82 7.78
CA SER A 141 3.19 1.85 7.23
C SER A 141 2.22 0.94 7.98
N ASP A 142 0.98 1.40 8.13
CA ASP A 142 -0.13 0.58 8.65
C ASP A 142 -0.71 -0.33 7.57
N PHE A 143 -0.69 0.15 6.33
CA PHE A 143 -1.34 -0.50 5.19
C PHE A 143 -0.41 -0.54 3.98
N TYR A 144 -0.43 -1.67 3.27
CA TYR A 144 0.33 -1.88 2.04
C TYR A 144 -0.64 -2.03 0.85
N LEU A 145 -0.60 -1.07 -0.08
CA LEU A 145 -1.52 -1.02 -1.21
C LEU A 145 -1.09 -2.00 -2.31
N MET A 146 -2.00 -2.88 -2.72
CA MET A 146 -1.83 -3.87 -3.76
C MET A 146 -2.97 -3.78 -4.80
N PRO A 147 -3.09 -2.67 -5.55
CA PRO A 147 -4.14 -2.47 -6.55
C PRO A 147 -3.87 -3.24 -7.85
N CYS A 148 -3.18 -4.37 -7.76
CA CYS A 148 -2.67 -5.11 -8.90
C CYS A 148 -3.79 -5.60 -9.84
N ARG A 149 -3.60 -5.41 -11.14
CA ARG A 149 -4.46 -6.00 -12.16
C ARG A 149 -4.39 -7.52 -12.18
N PHE A 150 -3.18 -8.03 -11.98
CA PHE A 150 -2.97 -9.44 -11.69
C PHE A 150 -1.68 -9.61 -10.88
N GLU A 151 -1.64 -10.63 -10.02
CA GLU A 151 -0.49 -10.96 -9.20
C GLU A 151 -0.39 -12.48 -9.07
N PRO A 152 0.52 -13.16 -9.78
CA PRO A 152 0.59 -14.63 -9.77
C PRO A 152 0.84 -15.22 -8.38
N CYS A 153 1.70 -14.59 -7.59
CA CYS A 153 2.00 -14.98 -6.21
C CYS A 153 1.99 -13.74 -5.32
N GLY A 154 2.92 -12.81 -5.56
CA GLY A 154 3.21 -11.67 -4.70
C GLY A 154 4.03 -12.07 -3.46
N LEU A 155 5.18 -11.44 -3.30
CA LEU A 155 6.00 -11.59 -2.09
C LEU A 155 5.82 -10.39 -1.16
N THR A 156 5.64 -9.21 -1.73
CA THR A 156 5.63 -7.95 -0.98
C THR A 156 4.51 -7.82 0.03
N GLN A 157 3.32 -8.43 -0.21
CA GLN A 157 2.26 -8.46 0.80
C GLN A 157 2.65 -9.31 2.01
N MET A 158 3.33 -10.44 1.79
CA MET A 158 3.81 -11.30 2.88
C MET A 158 4.92 -10.61 3.68
N GLU A 159 5.84 -9.92 3.00
CA GLU A 159 6.86 -9.10 3.63
C GLU A 159 6.27 -7.93 4.42
N ALA A 160 5.22 -7.29 3.91
CA ALA A 160 4.50 -6.22 4.58
C ALA A 160 3.78 -6.75 5.83
N MET A 161 3.09 -7.89 5.71
CA MET A 161 2.45 -8.58 6.86
C MET A 161 3.45 -8.87 7.96
N ALA A 162 4.62 -9.43 7.63
CA ALA A 162 5.68 -9.72 8.61
C ALA A 162 6.16 -8.46 9.36
N LYS A 163 6.01 -7.26 8.76
CA LYS A 163 6.34 -5.96 9.34
C LYS A 163 5.12 -5.28 10.01
N GLY A 164 3.97 -5.96 10.08
CA GLY A 164 2.72 -5.43 10.65
C GLY A 164 2.06 -4.36 9.79
N ALA A 165 2.29 -4.34 8.48
CA ALA A 165 1.54 -3.55 7.51
C ALA A 165 0.48 -4.45 6.86
N LEU A 166 -0.79 -4.08 6.99
CA LEU A 166 -1.91 -4.87 6.46
C LEU A 166 -2.07 -4.65 4.95
N PRO A 167 -2.06 -5.69 4.12
CA PRO A 167 -2.35 -5.54 2.71
C PRO A 167 -3.75 -5.00 2.46
N VAL A 168 -3.86 -4.07 1.51
CA VAL A 168 -5.12 -3.64 0.91
C VAL A 168 -5.07 -4.07 -0.54
N ALA A 169 -5.69 -5.20 -0.87
CA ALA A 169 -5.44 -5.93 -2.09
C ALA A 169 -6.65 -6.02 -3.02
N MET A 170 -6.40 -5.99 -4.32
CA MET A 170 -7.37 -6.50 -5.29
C MET A 170 -7.49 -8.02 -5.17
N SER A 171 -8.70 -8.58 -5.33
CA SER A 171 -8.93 -10.03 -5.28
C SER A 171 -8.44 -10.71 -6.57
N THR A 172 -7.11 -10.89 -6.71
CA THR A 172 -6.49 -11.48 -7.91
C THR A 172 -5.33 -12.41 -7.58
N GLY A 173 -5.26 -13.54 -8.29
CA GLY A 173 -4.16 -14.51 -8.22
C GLY A 173 -3.75 -14.85 -6.79
N GLY A 174 -2.45 -14.89 -6.50
CA GLY A 174 -1.91 -15.24 -5.20
C GLY A 174 -2.27 -14.27 -4.05
N LEU A 175 -2.84 -13.10 -4.35
CA LEU A 175 -3.39 -12.22 -3.30
C LEU A 175 -4.64 -12.82 -2.66
N VAL A 176 -5.42 -13.61 -3.41
CA VAL A 176 -6.59 -14.33 -2.87
C VAL A 176 -6.17 -15.42 -1.89
N ASP A 177 -5.02 -16.05 -2.15
CA ASP A 177 -4.50 -17.16 -1.34
C ASP A 177 -3.80 -16.69 -0.07
N THR A 178 -3.27 -15.46 -0.08
CA THR A 178 -2.43 -14.95 1.01
C THR A 178 -3.12 -13.93 1.91
N VAL A 179 -4.11 -13.20 1.39
CA VAL A 179 -4.84 -12.14 2.11
C VAL A 179 -6.24 -12.63 2.44
N ASP A 180 -6.51 -12.89 3.72
CA ASP A 180 -7.83 -13.22 4.24
C ASP A 180 -8.52 -11.93 4.68
N ASP A 181 -9.61 -11.52 3.97
CA ASP A 181 -10.30 -10.25 4.22
C ASP A 181 -10.83 -10.16 5.65
N GLY A 182 -10.50 -9.05 6.33
CA GLY A 182 -10.90 -8.82 7.71
C GLY A 182 -10.11 -9.60 8.77
N VAL A 183 -9.15 -10.48 8.37
CA VAL A 183 -8.35 -11.31 9.27
C VAL A 183 -6.89 -10.87 9.32
N ASN A 184 -6.22 -10.77 8.17
CA ASN A 184 -4.82 -10.38 8.06
C ASN A 184 -4.56 -9.28 7.02
N GLY A 185 -5.63 -8.72 6.46
CA GLY A 185 -5.61 -7.65 5.46
C GLY A 185 -7.02 -7.30 5.01
N PHE A 186 -7.11 -6.44 4.02
CA PHE A 186 -8.34 -6.05 3.37
C PHE A 186 -8.28 -6.43 1.90
N ARG A 187 -9.40 -6.94 1.37
CA ARG A 187 -9.49 -7.37 -0.02
C ARG A 187 -10.78 -6.86 -0.65
N THR A 188 -10.71 -6.46 -1.93
CA THR A 188 -11.91 -6.05 -2.66
C THR A 188 -12.90 -7.20 -2.76
N GLU A 189 -14.20 -6.91 -2.63
CA GLU A 189 -15.24 -7.93 -2.80
C GLU A 189 -15.38 -8.34 -4.27
N VAL A 190 -15.28 -7.36 -5.16
CA VAL A 190 -15.48 -7.57 -6.59
C VAL A 190 -14.15 -7.66 -7.29
N PHE A 191 -14.03 -8.72 -8.08
CA PHE A 191 -12.87 -8.96 -8.87
C PHE A 191 -13.22 -8.97 -10.37
N PHE A 192 -12.52 -8.16 -11.12
CA PHE A 192 -12.61 -8.13 -12.57
C PHE A 192 -11.36 -8.75 -13.18
N THR A 193 -11.36 -10.08 -13.35
CA THR A 193 -10.29 -10.76 -14.08
C THR A 193 -10.23 -10.22 -15.49
N GLU A 194 -9.06 -9.85 -15.92
CA GLU A 194 -8.75 -9.76 -17.34
C GLU A 194 -8.71 -11.18 -17.94
N GLY A 195 -9.88 -11.82 -17.98
CA GLY A 195 -10.04 -12.99 -18.83
C GLY A 195 -10.00 -12.53 -20.28
N ARG A 196 -8.92 -12.87 -21.01
CA ARG A 196 -8.64 -12.55 -22.42
C ARG A 196 -8.76 -11.05 -22.76
N ARG A 197 -7.72 -10.48 -23.35
CA ARG A 197 -7.75 -9.17 -24.00
C ARG A 197 -8.97 -9.08 -24.91
N VAL A 198 -10.06 -8.52 -24.41
CA VAL A 198 -11.19 -8.15 -25.22
C VAL A 198 -10.86 -6.76 -25.75
N TYR A 199 -10.46 -6.71 -27.00
CA TYR A 199 -10.20 -5.47 -27.71
C TYR A 199 -11.52 -4.69 -27.83
N GLY A 200 -11.64 -3.59 -27.09
CA GLY A 200 -12.75 -2.66 -27.19
C GLY A 200 -12.66 -1.59 -26.09
N ASN A 201 -12.45 -0.32 -26.49
CA ASN A 201 -12.20 0.82 -25.60
C ASN A 201 -13.25 1.00 -24.48
N ASN A 202 -14.52 0.70 -24.75
CA ASN A 202 -15.59 0.90 -23.75
C ASN A 202 -15.60 -0.15 -22.63
N LEU A 203 -15.21 -1.39 -22.89
CA LEU A 203 -15.13 -2.44 -21.87
C LEU A 203 -13.95 -2.20 -20.92
N THR A 204 -12.82 -1.74 -21.45
CA THR A 204 -11.63 -1.41 -20.66
C THR A 204 -11.91 -0.24 -19.70
N ALA A 205 -12.55 0.82 -20.17
CA ALA A 205 -12.91 1.97 -19.34
C ALA A 205 -13.93 1.60 -18.24
N LYS A 206 -14.94 0.77 -18.56
CA LYS A 206 -15.92 0.28 -17.57
C LYS A 206 -15.26 -0.58 -16.49
N ARG A 207 -14.35 -1.48 -16.88
CA ARG A 207 -13.59 -2.33 -15.95
C ARG A 207 -12.70 -1.49 -15.04
N LEU A 208 -11.97 -0.52 -15.58
CA LEU A 208 -11.16 0.38 -14.80
C LEU A 208 -12.01 1.13 -13.78
N LYS A 209 -13.14 1.71 -14.19
CA LYS A 209 -14.08 2.41 -13.29
C LYS A 209 -14.58 1.51 -12.16
N ASN A 210 -14.93 0.26 -12.47
CA ASN A 210 -15.41 -0.70 -11.47
C ASN A 210 -14.30 -1.07 -10.48
N ASN A 211 -13.08 -1.33 -10.96
CA ASN A 211 -11.92 -1.60 -10.10
C ASN A 211 -11.59 -0.40 -9.20
N VAL A 212 -11.62 0.81 -9.74
CA VAL A 212 -11.42 2.05 -8.97
C VAL A 212 -12.48 2.18 -7.88
N ASN A 213 -13.75 1.94 -8.18
CA ASN A 213 -14.83 2.02 -7.19
C ASN A 213 -14.64 0.97 -6.09
N ALA A 214 -14.45 -0.30 -6.46
CA ALA A 214 -14.24 -1.37 -5.49
C ALA A 214 -13.01 -1.10 -4.59
N TYR A 215 -11.94 -0.58 -5.17
CA TYR A 215 -10.75 -0.24 -4.39
C TYR A 215 -10.97 0.98 -3.49
N ALA A 216 -11.71 2.00 -3.95
CA ALA A 216 -12.08 3.16 -3.13
C ALA A 216 -12.98 2.77 -1.94
N GLU A 217 -13.98 1.91 -2.17
CA GLU A 217 -14.85 1.35 -1.12
C GLU A 217 -14.03 0.55 -0.09
N THR A 218 -13.04 -0.22 -0.56
CA THR A 218 -12.13 -0.93 0.33
C THR A 218 -11.26 0.03 1.14
N LEU A 219 -10.70 1.09 0.54
CA LEU A 219 -9.94 2.11 1.26
C LEU A 219 -10.80 2.83 2.31
N GLN A 220 -12.06 3.13 1.99
CA GLN A 220 -13.01 3.70 2.96
C GLN A 220 -13.22 2.74 4.15
N LYS A 221 -13.50 1.45 3.88
CA LYS A 221 -13.61 0.41 4.92
C LYS A 221 -12.36 0.34 5.81
N VAL A 222 -11.17 0.47 5.21
CA VAL A 222 -9.89 0.50 5.95
C VAL A 222 -9.83 1.67 6.91
N LEU A 223 -10.13 2.90 6.44
CA LEU A 223 -10.11 4.10 7.28
C LEU A 223 -11.18 4.04 8.37
N ASP A 224 -12.39 3.60 8.05
CA ASP A 224 -13.47 3.44 9.02
C ASP A 224 -13.09 2.44 10.12
N THR A 225 -12.45 1.34 9.75
CA THR A 225 -11.96 0.35 10.72
C THR A 225 -10.83 0.92 11.56
N PHE A 226 -9.87 1.63 10.95
CA PHE A 226 -8.72 2.21 11.64
C PHE A 226 -9.15 3.22 12.70
N TYR A 227 -10.07 4.13 12.38
CA TYR A 227 -10.47 5.19 13.29
C TYR A 227 -11.53 4.75 14.32
N ASN A 228 -12.44 3.87 13.94
CA ASN A 228 -13.58 3.54 14.78
C ASN A 228 -13.39 2.21 15.53
N ASN A 229 -12.51 1.31 15.05
CA ASN A 229 -12.28 -0.02 15.62
C ASN A 229 -10.78 -0.35 15.69
N PRO A 230 -9.94 0.42 16.43
CA PRO A 230 -8.48 0.25 16.47
C PRO A 230 -8.05 -1.11 17.05
N GLN A 231 -8.89 -1.75 17.88
CA GLN A 231 -8.65 -3.11 18.39
C GLN A 231 -8.65 -4.12 17.25
N THR A 232 -9.61 -4.02 16.31
CA THR A 232 -9.68 -4.89 15.13
C THR A 232 -8.41 -4.75 14.28
N ILE A 233 -7.93 -3.53 14.04
CA ILE A 233 -6.65 -3.30 13.34
C ILE A 233 -5.49 -3.96 14.07
N THR A 234 -5.47 -3.87 15.40
CA THR A 234 -4.42 -4.48 16.21
C THR A 234 -4.43 -6.01 16.11
N GLU A 235 -5.60 -6.63 16.15
CA GLU A 235 -5.77 -8.07 15.99
C GLU A 235 -5.38 -8.54 14.58
N MET A 236 -5.83 -7.83 13.55
CA MET A 236 -5.44 -8.11 12.17
C MET A 236 -3.94 -8.04 11.97
N LYS A 237 -3.26 -7.03 12.54
CA LYS A 237 -1.79 -6.92 12.50
C LYS A 237 -1.11 -8.11 13.17
N LYS A 238 -1.61 -8.57 14.32
CA LYS A 238 -1.09 -9.78 14.99
C LYS A 238 -1.26 -11.01 14.09
N ASN A 239 -2.45 -11.21 13.54
CA ASN A 239 -2.73 -12.32 12.62
C ASN A 239 -1.82 -12.29 11.39
N ALA A 240 -1.61 -11.11 10.80
CA ALA A 240 -0.72 -10.92 9.67
C ALA A 240 0.73 -11.29 10.02
N MET A 241 1.23 -10.83 11.18
CA MET A 241 2.62 -11.05 11.59
C MET A 241 2.92 -12.51 11.97
N ILE A 242 1.93 -13.27 12.48
CA ILE A 242 2.12 -14.68 12.84
C ILE A 242 1.88 -15.64 11.67
N LYS A 243 1.24 -15.17 10.58
CA LYS A 243 0.99 -16.02 9.41
C LYS A 243 2.32 -16.42 8.78
N ASN A 244 2.59 -17.71 8.81
CA ASN A 244 3.84 -18.25 8.31
C ASN A 244 3.69 -18.66 6.84
N PHE A 245 4.50 -18.07 5.98
CA PHE A 245 4.57 -18.37 4.55
C PHE A 245 5.86 -19.15 4.20
N GLY A 246 6.53 -19.75 5.19
CA GLY A 246 7.75 -20.53 4.99
C GLY A 246 7.49 -21.79 4.14
N TRP A 247 8.51 -22.24 3.45
CA TRP A 247 8.44 -23.43 2.62
C TRP A 247 8.41 -24.72 3.44
N ASP A 248 9.03 -24.68 4.62
CA ASP A 248 9.30 -25.80 5.53
C ASP A 248 8.26 -25.99 6.65
N VAL A 249 7.18 -25.22 6.62
CA VAL A 249 6.09 -25.35 7.59
C VAL A 249 5.16 -26.49 7.22
N GLU A 250 4.43 -27.01 8.21
CA GLU A 250 3.37 -28.00 7.99
C GLU A 250 2.37 -27.45 6.95
N ASP A 251 2.03 -28.26 5.96
CA ASP A 251 1.26 -27.87 4.76
C ASP A 251 1.89 -26.76 3.89
N GLY A 252 3.16 -26.42 4.12
CA GLY A 252 3.93 -25.49 3.30
C GLY A 252 4.26 -26.06 1.91
N SER A 253 4.82 -25.18 1.07
CA SER A 253 5.12 -25.55 -0.33
C SER A 253 6.08 -26.71 -0.46
N LEU A 254 7.09 -26.83 0.43
CA LEU A 254 8.03 -27.94 0.42
C LEU A 254 7.33 -29.28 0.74
N TYR A 255 6.43 -29.27 1.74
CA TYR A 255 5.66 -30.45 2.12
C TYR A 255 4.74 -30.92 0.98
N LYS A 256 4.03 -29.98 0.36
CA LYS A 256 3.16 -30.27 -0.81
C LYS A 256 3.97 -30.80 -1.99
N TYR A 257 5.12 -30.20 -2.27
CA TYR A 257 6.01 -30.64 -3.33
C TYR A 257 6.57 -32.04 -3.08
N TYR A 258 6.97 -32.33 -1.83
CA TYR A 258 7.41 -33.66 -1.42
C TYR A 258 6.30 -34.73 -1.59
N ASN A 259 5.06 -34.42 -1.19
CA ASN A 259 3.92 -35.34 -1.34
C ASN A 259 3.59 -35.54 -2.81
N LEU A 260 3.62 -34.52 -3.65
CA LEU A 260 3.43 -34.66 -5.10
C LEU A 260 4.47 -35.60 -5.71
N LEU A 261 5.75 -35.46 -5.36
CA LEU A 261 6.83 -36.30 -5.88
C LEU A 261 6.72 -37.73 -5.37
N ARG A 262 6.28 -37.92 -4.13
CA ARG A 262 6.25 -39.26 -3.49
C ARG A 262 4.95 -40.01 -3.79
N PHE A 263 3.84 -39.38 -3.85
CA PHE A 263 2.51 -39.99 -3.91
C PHE A 263 1.73 -39.64 -5.19
N GLY A 264 2.20 -38.70 -6.01
CA GLY A 264 1.55 -38.28 -7.26
C GLY A 264 0.28 -37.48 -7.09
N HIS A 265 0.00 -37.00 -5.87
CA HIS A 265 -1.14 -36.09 -5.56
C HIS A 265 -0.76 -35.08 -4.47
N LEU A 266 -1.47 -33.95 -4.44
CA LEU A 266 -1.33 -32.89 -3.46
C LEU A 266 -2.26 -33.08 -2.27
#